data_97ed5661577fb73f879295f1661fa6fc
#
_entry.id   97ed5661577fb73f879295f1661fa6fc
#
_cell.length_a   1.000
_cell.length_b   1.000
_cell.length_c   1.000
_cell.angle_alpha   90.00
_cell.angle_beta   90.00
_cell.angle_gamma   90.00
#
_symmetry.space_group_name_H-M   'P 1'
#
loop_
_entity.id
_entity.type
_entity.pdbx_description
1 polymer ?
#
loop_
_entity_poly.entity_id
_entity_poly.type
_entity_poly.pdbx_seq_one_letter_code
_entity_poly.pdbx_strand_id
1 'polypeptide(L)'
;MEGAVGGSHGHGHGHGHTHTHTHTPVPLAGSAAGEDEGLRAVKLSAAGLGLTAAVQFAFVAASGSVALLADGLHNLGDVFTTVTLWIAFRVGRRQPDRGYTFGYARAEDVAGVLVVLAIAASAVVAAAESLAKLAGDVPPLRNPGWALAAAFAGVAGNEAVAQYKLRVGRRINSVPLEADGQHSRVDGLASLAAAAGIAGAWAGRPAADPLAGLLLSAVIGWVLVGTTRDVLARLLDRVDPEVIDEVERAAGSVAGVEAVHAARARWVGRSLHVLVHVEVDPDLPLRAAHDLGEQVRHAIFHALPGVAAVDLHLDPAGVDEHESHGHTLHHRDQGSR
;
A
#
# COMPACT_ATOMS: atom_id res chain seq x y z
N MET A 1 -15.33 76.20 -13.59
CA MET A 1 -16.72 75.80 -13.69
C MET A 1 -16.73 74.29 -13.87
N GLU A 2 -16.90 73.57 -12.81
CA GLU A 2 -18.17 72.96 -12.36
C GLU A 2 -18.56 71.86 -13.31
N GLY A 3 -18.83 70.62 -12.93
CA GLY A 3 -19.25 69.98 -11.67
C GLY A 3 -19.15 68.53 -11.91
N ALA A 4 -18.80 67.76 -10.98
CA ALA A 4 -19.56 67.14 -9.91
C ALA A 4 -20.50 66.01 -10.35
N VAL A 5 -20.26 64.87 -9.69
CA VAL A 5 -21.15 63.95 -8.97
C VAL A 5 -21.63 62.70 -9.69
N GLY A 6 -21.43 61.59 -9.02
CA GLY A 6 -22.26 60.40 -9.14
C GLY A 6 -21.56 59.10 -8.70
N GLY A 7 -21.57 58.82 -7.41
CA GLY A 7 -21.13 57.55 -6.86
C GLY A 7 -22.18 56.45 -7.05
N SER A 8 -21.74 55.21 -7.11
CA SER A 8 -22.58 54.05 -6.88
C SER A 8 -21.80 53.00 -6.12
N HIS A 9 -22.35 52.66 -4.94
CA HIS A 9 -21.86 51.59 -4.08
C HIS A 9 -22.18 50.23 -4.68
N GLY A 10 -21.19 49.35 -4.80
CA GLY A 10 -21.38 47.97 -5.10
C GLY A 10 -20.64 47.09 -4.06
N HIS A 11 -21.40 46.60 -3.07
CA HIS A 11 -20.87 45.61 -2.11
C HIS A 11 -20.70 44.26 -2.81
N GLY A 12 -19.49 43.87 -3.07
CA GLY A 12 -19.17 42.52 -3.48
C GLY A 12 -18.60 41.75 -2.30
N HIS A 13 -19.41 40.86 -1.68
CA HIS A 13 -18.93 39.89 -0.70
C HIS A 13 -18.17 38.81 -1.44
N GLY A 14 -16.84 38.93 -1.49
CA GLY A 14 -15.95 37.87 -1.92
C GLY A 14 -15.72 36.89 -0.77
N HIS A 15 -16.40 35.74 -0.76
CA HIS A 15 -16.04 34.62 0.06
C HIS A 15 -14.75 33.99 -0.53
N GLY A 16 -13.61 34.42 -0.03
CA GLY A 16 -12.34 33.78 -0.29
C GLY A 16 -12.28 32.42 0.42
N HIS A 17 -12.60 31.36 -0.28
CA HIS A 17 -12.22 30.03 0.15
C HIS A 17 -10.72 29.88 -0.06
N THR A 18 -9.95 30.14 1.00
CA THR A 18 -8.54 29.73 1.08
C THR A 18 -8.51 28.20 1.15
N HIS A 19 -8.42 27.56 -0.01
CA HIS A 19 -8.00 26.16 -0.07
C HIS A 19 -6.55 26.11 0.35
N THR A 20 -6.32 25.74 1.60
CA THR A 20 -5.00 25.35 2.08
C THR A 20 -4.66 24.04 1.38
N HIS A 21 -3.97 24.12 0.25
CA HIS A 21 -3.34 22.96 -0.37
C HIS A 21 -2.23 22.50 0.58
N THR A 22 -2.56 21.56 1.45
CA THR A 22 -1.55 20.73 2.10
C THR A 22 -0.86 19.97 0.97
N HIS A 23 0.35 20.42 0.60
CA HIS A 23 1.22 19.68 -0.30
C HIS A 23 1.53 18.34 0.35
N THR A 24 0.72 17.33 0.03
CA THR A 24 1.08 15.94 0.29
C THR A 24 2.39 15.69 -0.44
N PRO A 25 3.43 15.16 0.22
CA PRO A 25 4.69 14.89 -0.47
C PRO A 25 4.41 14.03 -1.69
N VAL A 26 4.90 14.48 -2.86
CA VAL A 26 4.77 13.73 -4.12
C VAL A 26 5.27 12.32 -3.89
N PRO A 27 4.47 11.27 -4.14
CA PRO A 27 4.91 9.90 -3.97
C PRO A 27 6.12 9.63 -4.86
N LEU A 28 7.18 9.04 -4.28
CA LEU A 28 8.37 8.58 -5.03
C LEU A 28 8.09 7.28 -5.82
N ALA A 29 6.82 7.01 -6.11
CA ALA A 29 6.36 5.84 -6.81
C ALA A 29 7.04 5.73 -8.18
N GLY A 30 7.56 4.54 -8.50
CA GLY A 30 8.18 4.24 -9.79
C GLY A 30 9.54 4.90 -10.05
N SER A 31 10.05 5.73 -9.12
CA SER A 31 11.38 6.34 -9.27
C SER A 31 12.50 5.44 -8.75
N ALA A 32 13.72 5.56 -9.32
CA ALA A 32 14.91 4.86 -8.81
C ALA A 32 15.18 5.19 -7.33
N ALA A 33 14.91 6.43 -6.91
CA ALA A 33 15.04 6.84 -5.51
C ALA A 33 14.04 6.11 -4.60
N GLY A 34 12.79 5.93 -5.02
CA GLY A 34 11.79 5.16 -4.27
C GLY A 34 12.11 3.68 -4.19
N GLU A 35 12.73 3.13 -5.24
CA GLU A 35 13.20 1.75 -5.22
C GLU A 35 14.33 1.52 -4.21
N ASP A 36 15.31 2.43 -4.15
CA ASP A 36 16.41 2.34 -3.18
C ASP A 36 15.90 2.57 -1.75
N GLU A 37 14.95 3.47 -1.57
CA GLU A 37 14.30 3.70 -0.27
C GLU A 37 13.56 2.44 0.21
N GLY A 38 12.81 1.77 -0.66
CA GLY A 38 12.14 0.50 -0.36
C GLY A 38 13.12 -0.59 0.08
N LEU A 39 14.19 -0.81 -0.68
CA LEU A 39 15.23 -1.79 -0.31
C LEU A 39 15.94 -1.45 1.01
N ARG A 40 16.19 -0.17 1.28
CA ARG A 40 16.75 0.28 2.57
C ARG A 40 15.77 0.02 3.71
N ALA A 41 14.49 0.33 3.49
CA ALA A 41 13.46 0.13 4.49
C ALA A 41 13.37 -1.33 4.92
N VAL A 42 13.32 -2.24 3.97
CA VAL A 42 13.27 -3.68 4.25
C VAL A 42 14.50 -4.16 5.00
N LYS A 43 15.71 -3.74 4.59
CA LYS A 43 16.96 -4.11 5.28
C LYS A 43 17.00 -3.59 6.73
N LEU A 44 16.65 -2.32 6.94
CA LEU A 44 16.63 -1.72 8.28
C LEU A 44 15.56 -2.35 9.15
N SER A 45 14.40 -2.70 8.58
CA SER A 45 13.35 -3.41 9.29
C SER A 45 13.77 -4.81 9.71
N ALA A 46 14.41 -5.57 8.80
CA ALA A 46 14.96 -6.89 9.12
C ALA A 46 16.02 -6.80 10.25
N ALA A 47 16.90 -5.80 10.20
CA ALA A 47 17.88 -5.57 11.25
C ALA A 47 17.20 -5.19 12.59
N GLY A 48 16.15 -4.35 12.57
CA GLY A 48 15.37 -3.96 13.74
C GLY A 48 14.66 -5.16 14.38
N LEU A 49 13.95 -5.97 13.60
CA LEU A 49 13.31 -7.20 14.07
C LEU A 49 14.33 -8.22 14.60
N GLY A 50 15.46 -8.38 13.91
CA GLY A 50 16.56 -9.25 14.35
C GLY A 50 17.14 -8.77 15.70
N LEU A 51 17.28 -7.46 15.90
CA LEU A 51 17.72 -6.90 17.19
C LEU A 51 16.68 -7.15 18.28
N THR A 52 15.38 -6.96 18.00
CA THR A 52 14.30 -7.26 18.92
C THR A 52 14.33 -8.73 19.36
N ALA A 53 14.44 -9.64 18.41
CA ALA A 53 14.59 -11.08 18.68
C ALA A 53 15.84 -11.38 19.53
N ALA A 54 16.99 -10.79 19.22
CA ALA A 54 18.21 -10.96 19.98
C ALA A 54 18.08 -10.49 21.44
N VAL A 55 17.42 -9.36 21.67
CA VAL A 55 17.11 -8.85 23.02
C VAL A 55 16.19 -9.82 23.75
N GLN A 56 15.14 -10.33 23.09
CA GLN A 56 14.25 -11.33 23.70
C GLN A 56 14.97 -12.62 24.04
N PHE A 57 15.85 -13.14 23.18
CA PHE A 57 16.66 -14.32 23.48
C PHE A 57 17.62 -14.09 24.67
N ALA A 58 18.15 -12.89 24.84
CA ALA A 58 18.93 -12.56 26.04
C ALA A 58 18.07 -12.64 27.32
N PHE A 59 16.81 -12.17 27.28
CA PHE A 59 15.87 -12.34 28.38
C PHE A 59 15.49 -13.82 28.60
N VAL A 60 15.34 -14.62 27.53
CA VAL A 60 15.12 -16.08 27.63
C VAL A 60 16.28 -16.75 28.37
N ALA A 61 17.51 -16.44 28.01
CA ALA A 61 18.70 -16.99 28.65
C ALA A 61 18.78 -16.64 30.15
N ALA A 62 18.32 -15.44 30.52
CA ALA A 62 18.30 -14.99 31.94
C ALA A 62 17.11 -15.57 32.71
N SER A 63 15.96 -15.85 32.07
CA SER A 63 14.73 -16.26 32.74
C SER A 63 14.41 -17.75 32.67
N GLY A 64 14.94 -18.45 31.64
CA GLY A 64 14.58 -19.84 31.31
C GLY A 64 13.12 -20.00 30.88
N SER A 65 12.45 -18.91 30.43
CA SER A 65 11.03 -18.91 30.09
C SER A 65 10.80 -19.47 28.68
N VAL A 66 10.04 -20.58 28.59
CA VAL A 66 9.65 -21.19 27.32
C VAL A 66 8.71 -20.27 26.53
N ALA A 67 7.85 -19.48 27.19
CA ALA A 67 6.96 -18.54 26.54
C ALA A 67 7.75 -17.42 25.81
N LEU A 68 8.81 -16.89 26.46
CA LEU A 68 9.71 -15.92 25.85
C LEU A 68 10.51 -16.52 24.68
N LEU A 69 10.87 -17.81 24.77
CA LEU A 69 11.52 -18.49 23.66
C LEU A 69 10.59 -18.57 22.44
N ALA A 70 9.31 -18.89 22.66
CA ALA A 70 8.31 -18.93 21.60
C ALA A 70 8.13 -17.55 20.93
N ASP A 71 8.05 -16.48 21.71
CA ASP A 71 7.92 -15.08 21.22
C ASP A 71 9.18 -14.66 20.43
N GLY A 72 10.38 -14.96 20.95
CA GLY A 72 11.64 -14.70 20.23
C GLY A 72 11.76 -15.47 18.92
N LEU A 73 11.30 -16.73 18.87
CA LEU A 73 11.24 -17.53 17.64
C LEU A 73 10.20 -16.98 16.65
N HIS A 74 9.07 -16.48 17.13
CA HIS A 74 8.07 -15.82 16.31
C HIS A 74 8.67 -14.56 15.64
N ASN A 75 9.27 -13.66 16.40
CA ASN A 75 9.94 -12.47 15.89
C ASN A 75 11.07 -12.79 14.89
N LEU A 76 11.76 -13.91 15.09
CA LEU A 76 12.73 -14.40 14.10
C LEU A 76 12.03 -14.86 12.81
N GLY A 77 10.82 -15.46 12.92
CA GLY A 77 9.97 -15.80 11.78
C GLY A 77 9.59 -14.57 10.95
N ASP A 78 9.32 -13.41 11.60
CA ASP A 78 8.95 -12.17 10.92
C ASP A 78 10.09 -11.56 10.08
N VAL A 79 11.34 -11.90 10.41
CA VAL A 79 12.49 -11.59 9.55
C VAL A 79 12.34 -12.29 8.19
N PHE A 80 11.79 -13.51 8.14
CA PHE A 80 11.58 -14.22 6.87
C PHE A 80 10.52 -13.56 6.00
N THR A 81 9.41 -13.03 6.55
CA THR A 81 8.41 -12.27 5.78
C THR A 81 9.04 -11.03 5.18
N THR A 82 9.82 -10.32 5.97
CA THR A 82 10.57 -9.14 5.53
C THR A 82 11.63 -9.48 4.46
N VAL A 83 12.33 -10.63 4.58
CA VAL A 83 13.28 -11.11 3.55
C VAL A 83 12.54 -11.47 2.26
N THR A 84 11.35 -12.05 2.35
CA THR A 84 10.52 -12.34 1.17
C THR A 84 10.20 -11.07 0.40
N LEU A 85 9.82 -10.00 1.09
CA LEU A 85 9.57 -8.70 0.48
C LEU A 85 10.85 -8.09 -0.13
N TRP A 86 12.00 -8.27 0.52
CA TRP A 86 13.30 -7.87 -0.04
C TRP A 86 13.60 -8.59 -1.37
N ILE A 87 13.36 -9.90 -1.42
CA ILE A 87 13.50 -10.69 -2.66
C ILE A 87 12.57 -10.15 -3.74
N ALA A 88 11.31 -9.88 -3.41
CA ALA A 88 10.34 -9.34 -4.33
C ALA A 88 10.77 -7.98 -4.90
N PHE A 89 11.28 -7.07 -4.07
CA PHE A 89 11.83 -5.80 -4.52
C PHE A 89 13.06 -5.97 -5.42
N ARG A 90 13.91 -6.96 -5.14
CA ARG A 90 15.08 -7.29 -6.00
C ARG A 90 14.64 -7.87 -7.33
N VAL A 91 13.65 -8.75 -7.32
CA VAL A 91 13.10 -9.36 -8.54
C VAL A 91 12.35 -8.31 -9.36
N GLY A 92 11.55 -7.47 -8.72
CA GLY A 92 10.77 -6.41 -9.37
C GLY A 92 11.63 -5.41 -10.17
N ARG A 93 12.91 -5.26 -9.81
CA ARG A 93 13.89 -4.42 -10.54
C ARG A 93 14.42 -5.02 -11.84
N ARG A 94 14.14 -6.30 -12.12
CA ARG A 94 14.63 -6.92 -13.35
C ARG A 94 13.96 -6.30 -14.56
N GLN A 95 14.77 -6.03 -15.59
CA GLN A 95 14.27 -5.49 -16.84
C GLN A 95 13.33 -6.51 -17.52
N PRO A 96 12.36 -6.03 -18.30
CA PRO A 96 11.52 -6.87 -19.13
C PRO A 96 12.35 -7.78 -20.03
N ASP A 97 11.84 -8.99 -20.28
CA ASP A 97 12.40 -9.95 -21.20
C ASP A 97 11.29 -10.55 -22.11
N ARG A 98 11.67 -11.51 -22.96
CA ARG A 98 10.71 -12.13 -23.89
C ARG A 98 9.61 -12.95 -23.17
N GLY A 99 9.86 -13.43 -21.97
CA GLY A 99 8.89 -14.19 -21.17
C GLY A 99 8.02 -13.28 -20.30
N TYR A 100 8.61 -12.17 -19.83
CA TYR A 100 7.95 -11.19 -18.94
C TYR A 100 8.03 -9.80 -19.58
N THR A 101 7.23 -9.58 -20.59
CA THR A 101 7.27 -8.38 -21.44
C THR A 101 6.92 -7.08 -20.71
N PHE A 102 6.15 -7.15 -19.61
CA PHE A 102 5.86 -6.02 -18.71
C PHE A 102 6.85 -5.94 -17.52
N GLY A 103 7.90 -6.77 -17.52
CA GLY A 103 8.85 -6.85 -16.42
C GLY A 103 8.35 -7.66 -15.22
N TYR A 104 9.04 -7.51 -14.09
CA TYR A 104 8.84 -8.33 -12.90
C TYR A 104 8.24 -7.57 -11.71
N ALA A 105 7.80 -6.34 -11.90
CA ALA A 105 7.36 -5.46 -10.81
C ALA A 105 6.17 -6.05 -10.00
N ARG A 106 5.33 -6.89 -10.61
CA ARG A 106 4.25 -7.62 -9.91
C ARG A 106 4.73 -8.67 -8.89
N ALA A 107 6.04 -8.97 -8.84
CA ALA A 107 6.59 -9.79 -7.75
C ALA A 107 6.34 -9.15 -6.36
N GLU A 108 6.24 -7.82 -6.30
CA GLU A 108 5.87 -7.11 -5.07
C GLU A 108 4.43 -7.43 -4.64
N ASP A 109 3.49 -7.49 -5.58
CA ASP A 109 2.09 -7.82 -5.30
C ASP A 109 1.94 -9.25 -4.76
N VAL A 110 2.73 -10.20 -5.30
CA VAL A 110 2.79 -11.58 -4.79
C VAL A 110 3.32 -11.61 -3.36
N ALA A 111 4.35 -10.82 -3.04
CA ALA A 111 4.85 -10.72 -1.66
C ALA A 111 3.77 -10.15 -0.72
N GLY A 112 2.96 -9.20 -1.18
CA GLY A 112 1.82 -8.69 -0.42
C GLY A 112 0.82 -9.79 -0.02
N VAL A 113 0.52 -10.72 -0.94
CA VAL A 113 -0.34 -11.88 -0.64
C VAL A 113 0.29 -12.77 0.45
N LEU A 114 1.60 -13.03 0.36
CA LEU A 114 2.29 -13.83 1.38
C LEU A 114 2.26 -13.17 2.76
N VAL A 115 2.37 -11.84 2.83
CA VAL A 115 2.23 -11.09 4.10
C VAL A 115 0.80 -11.22 4.65
N VAL A 116 -0.23 -11.08 3.80
CA VAL A 116 -1.64 -11.29 4.21
C VAL A 116 -1.83 -12.70 4.79
N LEU A 117 -1.27 -13.72 4.16
CA LEU A 117 -1.33 -15.09 4.66
C LEU A 117 -0.61 -15.25 6.01
N ALA A 118 0.51 -14.55 6.22
CA ALA A 118 1.21 -14.54 7.50
C ALA A 118 0.34 -13.90 8.61
N ILE A 119 -0.30 -12.75 8.33
CA ILE A 119 -1.23 -12.12 9.28
C ILE A 119 -2.40 -13.06 9.60
N ALA A 120 -2.98 -13.73 8.59
CA ALA A 120 -4.06 -14.69 8.79
C ALA A 120 -3.62 -15.88 9.67
N ALA A 121 -2.43 -16.41 9.44
CA ALA A 121 -1.87 -17.47 10.27
C ALA A 121 -1.68 -17.01 11.73
N SER A 122 -1.15 -15.79 11.96
CA SER A 122 -1.00 -15.21 13.30
C SER A 122 -2.36 -15.06 14.01
N ALA A 123 -3.41 -14.64 13.30
CA ALA A 123 -4.76 -14.55 13.85
C ALA A 123 -5.29 -15.91 14.31
N VAL A 124 -5.12 -16.96 13.49
CA VAL A 124 -5.57 -18.32 13.78
C VAL A 124 -4.82 -18.90 14.98
N VAL A 125 -3.50 -18.74 15.01
CA VAL A 125 -2.65 -19.22 16.13
C VAL A 125 -3.04 -18.53 17.42
N ALA A 126 -3.16 -17.20 17.43
CA ALA A 126 -3.55 -16.44 18.62
C ALA A 126 -4.94 -16.85 19.15
N ALA A 127 -5.91 -17.08 18.24
CA ALA A 127 -7.23 -17.55 18.64
C ALA A 127 -7.17 -18.97 19.23
N ALA A 128 -6.47 -19.89 18.57
CA ALA A 128 -6.36 -21.30 18.99
C ALA A 128 -5.68 -21.41 20.36
N GLU A 129 -4.57 -20.70 20.57
CA GLU A 129 -3.86 -20.68 21.85
C GLU A 129 -4.73 -20.09 22.99
N SER A 130 -5.45 -19.00 22.68
CA SER A 130 -6.34 -18.37 23.68
C SER A 130 -7.50 -19.29 24.07
N LEU A 131 -8.11 -19.99 23.11
CA LEU A 131 -9.15 -20.98 23.36
C LEU A 131 -8.62 -22.18 24.15
N ALA A 132 -7.42 -22.68 23.80
CA ALA A 132 -6.79 -23.77 24.55
C ALA A 132 -6.51 -23.40 26.00
N LYS A 133 -6.04 -22.18 26.26
CA LYS A 133 -5.82 -21.65 27.63
C LYS A 133 -7.12 -21.48 28.42
N LEU A 134 -8.24 -21.16 27.75
CA LEU A 134 -9.55 -21.09 28.41
C LEU A 134 -10.09 -22.48 28.79
N ALA A 135 -9.76 -23.50 28.00
CA ALA A 135 -10.22 -24.88 28.21
C ALA A 135 -9.36 -25.69 29.16
N GLY A 136 -8.13 -25.22 29.48
CA GLY A 136 -7.16 -25.94 30.28
C GLY A 136 -6.59 -25.16 31.46
N ASP A 137 -5.73 -25.81 32.25
CA ASP A 137 -4.97 -25.16 33.32
C ASP A 137 -3.85 -24.30 32.74
N VAL A 138 -3.84 -23.02 33.08
CA VAL A 138 -2.76 -22.11 32.73
C VAL A 138 -1.53 -22.39 33.61
N PRO A 139 -0.37 -22.77 33.03
CA PRO A 139 0.82 -23.02 33.81
C PRO A 139 1.25 -21.78 34.62
N PRO A 140 1.73 -21.95 35.85
CA PRO A 140 2.19 -20.81 36.64
C PRO A 140 3.40 -20.13 35.98
N LEU A 141 3.33 -18.82 35.82
CA LEU A 141 4.38 -17.99 35.25
C LEU A 141 5.63 -18.01 36.14
N ARG A 142 6.76 -18.46 35.59
CA ARG A 142 8.07 -18.30 36.24
C ARG A 142 8.62 -16.92 35.86
N ASN A 143 9.05 -16.15 36.91
CA ASN A 143 9.69 -14.84 36.74
C ASN A 143 8.85 -13.80 35.93
N PRO A 144 7.65 -13.39 36.39
CA PRO A 144 6.76 -12.49 35.63
C PRO A 144 7.39 -11.14 35.30
N GLY A 145 8.33 -10.65 36.11
CA GLY A 145 9.04 -9.39 35.85
C GLY A 145 9.88 -9.42 34.54
N TRP A 146 10.61 -10.52 34.32
CA TRP A 146 11.37 -10.67 33.06
C TRP A 146 10.46 -10.89 31.88
N ALA A 147 9.35 -11.60 32.03
CA ALA A 147 8.35 -11.78 31.02
C ALA A 147 7.72 -10.44 30.56
N LEU A 148 7.38 -9.57 31.52
CA LEU A 148 6.90 -8.22 31.24
C LEU A 148 7.96 -7.37 30.52
N ALA A 149 9.21 -7.39 31.00
CA ALA A 149 10.28 -6.64 30.34
C ALA A 149 10.49 -7.07 28.88
N ALA A 150 10.44 -8.36 28.59
CA ALA A 150 10.53 -8.88 27.22
C ALA A 150 9.32 -8.50 26.36
N ALA A 151 8.09 -8.57 26.92
CA ALA A 151 6.89 -8.15 26.23
C ALA A 151 6.96 -6.65 25.86
N PHE A 152 7.38 -5.78 26.76
CA PHE A 152 7.57 -4.36 26.46
C PHE A 152 8.68 -4.11 25.42
N ALA A 153 9.77 -4.87 25.45
CA ALA A 153 10.80 -4.82 24.41
C ALA A 153 10.22 -5.22 23.03
N GLY A 154 9.37 -6.25 22.99
CA GLY A 154 8.62 -6.67 21.79
C GLY A 154 7.70 -5.55 21.29
N VAL A 155 6.89 -4.95 22.16
CA VAL A 155 6.02 -3.80 21.82
C VAL A 155 6.83 -2.67 21.20
N ALA A 156 7.89 -2.24 21.85
CA ALA A 156 8.70 -1.10 21.40
C ALA A 156 9.40 -1.39 20.07
N GLY A 157 10.00 -2.57 19.94
CA GLY A 157 10.71 -2.98 18.72
C GLY A 157 9.79 -3.13 17.52
N ASN A 158 8.70 -3.88 17.69
CA ASN A 158 7.75 -4.13 16.61
C ASN A 158 7.00 -2.85 16.18
N GLU A 159 6.57 -2.00 17.12
CA GLU A 159 5.89 -0.74 16.76
C GLU A 159 6.85 0.26 16.09
N ALA A 160 8.11 0.33 16.51
CA ALA A 160 9.11 1.18 15.83
C ALA A 160 9.33 0.74 14.39
N VAL A 161 9.48 -0.57 14.16
CA VAL A 161 9.62 -1.15 12.83
C VAL A 161 8.35 -0.96 12.01
N ALA A 162 7.18 -1.20 12.60
CA ALA A 162 5.87 -1.02 11.95
C ALA A 162 5.69 0.41 11.45
N GLN A 163 5.92 1.39 12.31
CA GLN A 163 5.81 2.81 11.93
C GLN A 163 6.78 3.19 10.82
N TYR A 164 7.99 2.65 10.84
CA TYR A 164 8.97 2.90 9.79
C TYR A 164 8.53 2.31 8.45
N LYS A 165 8.12 1.02 8.41
CA LYS A 165 7.59 0.35 7.23
C LYS A 165 6.38 1.09 6.65
N LEU A 166 5.41 1.47 7.50
CA LEU A 166 4.20 2.17 7.08
C LEU A 166 4.49 3.55 6.49
N ARG A 167 5.40 4.32 7.10
CA ARG A 167 5.78 5.64 6.56
C ARG A 167 6.47 5.52 5.21
N VAL A 168 7.41 4.59 5.08
CA VAL A 168 8.13 4.40 3.81
C VAL A 168 7.18 3.80 2.77
N GLY A 169 6.38 2.78 3.12
CA GLY A 169 5.41 2.14 2.22
C GLY A 169 4.48 3.16 1.57
N ARG A 170 3.89 4.04 2.37
CA ARG A 170 3.03 5.14 1.86
C ARG A 170 3.79 6.10 0.96
N ARG A 171 5.02 6.46 1.31
CA ARG A 171 5.84 7.39 0.52
C ARG A 171 6.19 6.85 -0.85
N ILE A 172 6.50 5.55 -0.95
CA ILE A 172 6.87 4.89 -2.20
C ILE A 172 5.69 4.19 -2.89
N ASN A 173 4.48 4.32 -2.34
CA ASN A 173 3.25 3.67 -2.81
C ASN A 173 3.38 2.13 -2.91
N SER A 174 3.99 1.51 -1.90
CA SER A 174 4.18 0.06 -1.82
C SER A 174 3.17 -0.58 -0.87
N VAL A 175 2.05 -1.08 -1.40
CA VAL A 175 1.04 -1.82 -0.64
C VAL A 175 1.63 -3.04 0.09
N PRO A 176 2.55 -3.83 -0.51
CA PRO A 176 3.18 -4.93 0.20
C PRO A 176 4.02 -4.51 1.41
N LEU A 177 4.74 -3.38 1.32
CA LEU A 177 5.51 -2.86 2.46
C LEU A 177 4.60 -2.30 3.56
N GLU A 178 3.46 -1.72 3.20
CA GLU A 178 2.44 -1.32 4.17
C GLU A 178 1.81 -2.53 4.86
N ALA A 179 1.49 -3.58 4.10
CA ALA A 179 0.98 -4.85 4.65
C ALA A 179 1.98 -5.46 5.65
N ASP A 180 3.27 -5.50 5.31
CA ASP A 180 4.35 -5.97 6.20
C ASP A 180 4.52 -5.05 7.43
N GLY A 181 4.26 -3.75 7.29
CA GLY A 181 4.16 -2.81 8.41
C GLY A 181 2.98 -3.09 9.34
N GLN A 182 1.81 -3.43 8.79
CA GLN A 182 0.65 -3.85 9.57
C GLN A 182 0.90 -5.18 10.30
N HIS A 183 1.58 -6.13 9.66
CA HIS A 183 1.99 -7.38 10.30
C HIS A 183 2.87 -7.10 11.52
N SER A 184 3.93 -6.31 11.38
CA SER A 184 4.79 -5.93 12.52
C SER A 184 4.02 -5.21 13.64
N ARG A 185 2.98 -4.42 13.30
CA ARG A 185 2.10 -3.80 14.31
C ARG A 185 1.25 -4.81 15.05
N VAL A 186 0.72 -5.81 14.35
CA VAL A 186 -0.02 -6.92 14.95
C VAL A 186 0.85 -7.64 15.99
N ASP A 187 2.12 -7.86 15.67
CA ASP A 187 3.06 -8.54 16.58
C ASP A 187 3.38 -7.68 17.82
N GLY A 188 3.48 -6.35 17.63
CA GLY A 188 3.56 -5.40 18.75
C GLY A 188 2.32 -5.43 19.66
N LEU A 189 1.12 -5.53 19.07
CA LEU A 189 -0.14 -5.69 19.81
C LEU A 189 -0.23 -7.05 20.51
N ALA A 190 0.32 -8.12 19.91
CA ALA A 190 0.41 -9.44 20.54
C ALA A 190 1.28 -9.39 21.79
N SER A 191 2.45 -8.74 21.70
CA SER A 191 3.33 -8.52 22.85
C SER A 191 2.65 -7.66 23.93
N LEU A 192 1.84 -6.66 23.56
CA LEU A 192 1.07 -5.84 24.52
C LEU A 192 -0.03 -6.66 25.19
N ALA A 193 -0.76 -7.49 24.45
CA ALA A 193 -1.78 -8.39 25.01
C ALA A 193 -1.16 -9.40 25.98
N ALA A 194 0.00 -9.96 25.63
CA ALA A 194 0.77 -10.83 26.53
C ALA A 194 1.18 -10.09 27.82
N ALA A 195 1.67 -8.85 27.72
CA ALA A 195 1.98 -8.03 28.90
C ALA A 195 0.76 -7.81 29.79
N ALA A 196 -0.40 -7.50 29.20
CA ALA A 196 -1.67 -7.33 29.94
C ALA A 196 -2.13 -8.64 30.59
N GLY A 197 -2.00 -9.77 29.91
CA GLY A 197 -2.29 -11.11 30.43
C GLY A 197 -1.42 -11.46 31.62
N ILE A 198 -0.09 -11.23 31.52
CA ILE A 198 0.88 -11.44 32.59
C ILE A 198 0.54 -10.58 33.83
N ALA A 199 0.27 -9.29 33.61
CA ALA A 199 -0.10 -8.37 34.68
C ALA A 199 -1.41 -8.78 35.36
N GLY A 200 -2.41 -9.22 34.59
CA GLY A 200 -3.68 -9.71 35.09
C GLY A 200 -3.55 -11.00 35.93
N ALA A 201 -2.75 -11.95 35.44
CA ALA A 201 -2.45 -13.19 36.16
C ALA A 201 -1.72 -12.91 37.45
N TRP A 202 -0.77 -11.98 37.45
CA TRP A 202 -0.07 -11.51 38.66
C TRP A 202 -1.00 -10.83 39.70
N ALA A 203 -2.05 -10.14 39.19
CA ALA A 203 -3.11 -9.56 40.04
C ALA A 203 -4.17 -10.59 40.50
N GLY A 204 -3.92 -11.90 40.32
CA GLY A 204 -4.82 -12.99 40.73
C GLY A 204 -6.01 -13.22 39.84
N ARG A 205 -5.94 -12.78 38.55
CA ARG A 205 -6.99 -12.95 37.55
C ARG A 205 -6.48 -13.83 36.38
N PRO A 206 -6.46 -15.17 36.51
CA PRO A 206 -5.87 -16.05 35.50
C PRO A 206 -6.59 -16.00 34.14
N ALA A 207 -7.89 -15.63 34.12
CA ALA A 207 -8.65 -15.43 32.88
C ALA A 207 -8.24 -14.22 32.08
N ALA A 208 -7.42 -13.30 32.61
CA ALA A 208 -7.01 -12.09 31.91
C ALA A 208 -6.16 -12.40 30.65
N ASP A 209 -5.25 -13.37 30.71
CA ASP A 209 -4.38 -13.75 29.61
C ASP A 209 -5.19 -14.31 28.41
N PRO A 210 -6.04 -15.35 28.55
CA PRO A 210 -6.81 -15.84 27.41
C PRO A 210 -7.83 -14.83 26.88
N LEU A 211 -8.42 -13.99 27.72
CA LEU A 211 -9.32 -12.93 27.29
C LEU A 211 -8.59 -11.85 26.47
N ALA A 212 -7.38 -11.45 26.91
CA ALA A 212 -6.55 -10.53 26.15
C ALA A 212 -6.15 -11.12 24.77
N GLY A 213 -5.84 -12.42 24.72
CA GLY A 213 -5.52 -13.10 23.47
C GLY A 213 -6.72 -13.21 22.52
N LEU A 214 -7.94 -13.45 23.02
CA LEU A 214 -9.15 -13.44 22.17
C LEU A 214 -9.45 -12.04 21.62
N LEU A 215 -9.34 -11.01 22.47
CA LEU A 215 -9.51 -9.63 22.01
C LEU A 215 -8.48 -9.28 20.93
N LEU A 216 -7.22 -9.65 21.16
CA LEU A 216 -6.16 -9.49 20.17
C LEU A 216 -6.51 -10.20 18.85
N SER A 217 -6.97 -11.44 18.88
CA SER A 217 -7.37 -12.19 17.67
C SER A 217 -8.44 -11.45 16.89
N ALA A 218 -9.42 -10.83 17.55
CA ALA A 218 -10.44 -10.01 16.91
C ALA A 218 -9.84 -8.74 16.25
N VAL A 219 -8.89 -8.08 16.92
CA VAL A 219 -8.17 -6.91 16.37
C VAL A 219 -7.33 -7.31 15.16
N ILE A 220 -6.61 -8.43 15.23
CA ILE A 220 -5.85 -8.97 14.07
C ILE A 220 -6.80 -9.27 12.91
N GLY A 221 -7.96 -9.89 13.17
CA GLY A 221 -8.97 -10.16 12.16
C GLY A 221 -9.46 -8.88 11.46
N TRP A 222 -9.66 -7.80 12.21
CA TRP A 222 -10.04 -6.51 11.65
C TRP A 222 -8.92 -5.91 10.76
N VAL A 223 -7.67 -5.92 11.23
CA VAL A 223 -6.50 -5.49 10.44
C VAL A 223 -6.35 -6.34 9.18
N LEU A 224 -6.52 -7.67 9.31
CA LEU A 224 -6.44 -8.61 8.18
C LEU A 224 -7.45 -8.25 7.08
N VAL A 225 -8.70 -7.94 7.43
CA VAL A 225 -9.72 -7.54 6.46
C VAL A 225 -9.32 -6.29 5.69
N GLY A 226 -8.81 -5.26 6.38
CA GLY A 226 -8.30 -4.04 5.74
C GLY A 226 -7.15 -4.33 4.78
N THR A 227 -6.10 -4.97 5.30
CA THR A 227 -4.90 -5.30 4.51
C THR A 227 -5.22 -6.20 3.31
N THR A 228 -6.13 -7.18 3.49
CA THR A 228 -6.57 -8.05 2.39
C THR A 228 -7.27 -7.25 1.30
N ARG A 229 -8.16 -6.31 1.67
CA ARG A 229 -8.84 -5.44 0.70
C ARG A 229 -7.86 -4.61 -0.11
N ASP A 230 -6.84 -4.04 0.53
CA ASP A 230 -5.84 -3.19 -0.13
C ASP A 230 -4.99 -4.02 -1.11
N VAL A 231 -4.53 -5.20 -0.69
CA VAL A 231 -3.74 -6.11 -1.54
C VAL A 231 -4.59 -6.64 -2.71
N LEU A 232 -5.83 -7.06 -2.45
CA LEU A 232 -6.73 -7.54 -3.51
C LEU A 232 -7.12 -6.42 -4.48
N ALA A 233 -7.38 -5.22 -3.98
CA ALA A 233 -7.66 -4.06 -4.82
C ALA A 233 -6.51 -3.82 -5.80
N ARG A 234 -5.26 -3.91 -5.32
CA ARG A 234 -4.06 -3.77 -6.15
C ARG A 234 -3.94 -4.88 -7.20
N LEU A 235 -4.21 -6.12 -6.82
CA LEU A 235 -4.20 -7.27 -7.75
C LEU A 235 -5.30 -7.20 -8.80
N LEU A 236 -6.45 -6.59 -8.47
CA LEU A 236 -7.59 -6.38 -9.36
C LEU A 236 -7.50 -5.07 -10.16
N ASP A 237 -6.31 -4.49 -10.22
CA ASP A 237 -6.03 -3.25 -10.98
C ASP A 237 -6.89 -2.04 -10.54
N ARG A 238 -7.34 -2.00 -9.26
CA ARG A 238 -8.06 -0.85 -8.74
C ARG A 238 -7.16 0.39 -8.73
N VAL A 239 -7.73 1.47 -9.22
CA VAL A 239 -7.15 2.82 -9.18
C VAL A 239 -8.19 3.75 -8.56
N ASP A 240 -7.76 4.78 -7.86
CA ASP A 240 -8.66 5.78 -7.34
C ASP A 240 -9.29 6.58 -8.49
N PRO A 241 -10.61 6.85 -8.49
CA PRO A 241 -11.28 7.58 -9.56
C PRO A 241 -10.62 8.92 -9.87
N GLU A 242 -10.10 9.62 -8.86
CA GLU A 242 -9.42 10.90 -9.01
C GLU A 242 -8.19 10.82 -9.96
N VAL A 243 -7.55 9.66 -10.05
CA VAL A 243 -6.43 9.44 -10.98
C VAL A 243 -6.94 9.42 -12.41
N ILE A 244 -8.10 8.82 -12.66
CA ILE A 244 -8.72 8.79 -14.00
C ILE A 244 -9.17 10.20 -14.39
N ASP A 245 -9.83 10.92 -13.48
CA ASP A 245 -10.24 12.31 -13.68
C ASP A 245 -9.05 13.21 -14.04
N GLU A 246 -7.89 12.97 -13.40
CA GLU A 246 -6.67 13.72 -13.69
C GLU A 246 -6.06 13.36 -15.05
N VAL A 247 -6.09 12.07 -15.44
CA VAL A 247 -5.66 11.63 -16.79
C VAL A 247 -6.51 12.32 -17.85
N GLU A 248 -7.83 12.28 -17.70
CA GLU A 248 -8.77 12.89 -18.66
C GLU A 248 -8.56 14.40 -18.75
N ARG A 249 -8.39 15.07 -17.61
CA ARG A 249 -8.13 16.50 -17.56
C ARG A 249 -6.82 16.89 -18.22
N ALA A 250 -5.74 16.15 -17.91
CA ALA A 250 -4.43 16.41 -18.47
C ALA A 250 -4.42 16.20 -19.98
N ALA A 251 -5.01 15.12 -20.45
CA ALA A 251 -5.12 14.83 -21.89
C ALA A 251 -5.98 15.89 -22.62
N GLY A 252 -7.15 16.22 -22.08
CA GLY A 252 -8.08 17.22 -22.65
C GLY A 252 -7.57 18.66 -22.59
N SER A 253 -6.54 18.96 -21.77
CA SER A 253 -5.95 20.30 -21.72
C SER A 253 -5.03 20.62 -22.90
N VAL A 254 -4.67 19.62 -23.71
CA VAL A 254 -3.74 19.78 -24.84
C VAL A 254 -4.49 20.33 -26.05
N ALA A 255 -4.01 21.44 -26.60
CA ALA A 255 -4.62 22.07 -27.75
C ALA A 255 -4.58 21.13 -28.98
N GLY A 256 -5.75 20.90 -29.58
CA GLY A 256 -5.91 19.97 -30.71
C GLY A 256 -6.51 18.61 -30.30
N VAL A 257 -6.70 18.36 -29.01
CA VAL A 257 -7.53 17.25 -28.51
C VAL A 257 -8.98 17.73 -28.49
N GLU A 258 -9.88 17.01 -29.18
CA GLU A 258 -11.29 17.32 -29.26
C GLU A 258 -12.12 16.63 -28.18
N ALA A 259 -11.79 15.36 -27.87
CA ALA A 259 -12.38 14.60 -26.80
C ALA A 259 -11.40 13.60 -26.19
N VAL A 260 -11.68 13.16 -24.99
CA VAL A 260 -10.94 12.10 -24.28
C VAL A 260 -11.94 11.04 -23.85
N HIS A 261 -11.64 9.78 -24.16
CA HIS A 261 -12.48 8.65 -23.75
C HIS A 261 -11.66 7.41 -23.44
N ALA A 262 -12.32 6.39 -22.87
CA ALA A 262 -11.73 5.11 -22.52
C ALA A 262 -10.43 5.20 -21.68
N ALA A 263 -10.31 6.23 -20.84
CA ALA A 263 -9.19 6.36 -19.91
C ALA A 263 -9.18 5.19 -18.92
N ARG A 264 -8.07 4.49 -18.82
CA ARG A 264 -7.84 3.37 -17.91
C ARG A 264 -6.45 3.48 -17.32
N ALA A 265 -6.32 3.05 -16.09
CA ALA A 265 -5.01 2.99 -15.46
C ALA A 265 -4.91 1.73 -14.60
N ARG A 266 -3.69 1.27 -14.38
CA ARG A 266 -3.40 0.16 -13.47
C ARG A 266 -2.03 0.33 -12.86
N TRP A 267 -1.89 -0.22 -11.66
CA TRP A 267 -0.59 -0.29 -11.02
C TRP A 267 0.15 -1.57 -11.43
N VAL A 268 1.42 -1.44 -11.77
CA VAL A 268 2.34 -2.56 -12.00
C VAL A 268 3.47 -2.41 -10.99
N GLY A 269 3.37 -3.13 -9.88
CA GLY A 269 4.16 -2.84 -8.70
C GLY A 269 3.87 -1.41 -8.21
N ARG A 270 4.87 -0.53 -8.17
CA ARG A 270 4.75 0.86 -7.72
C ARG A 270 4.58 1.87 -8.85
N SER A 271 4.55 1.40 -10.08
CA SER A 271 4.45 2.24 -11.28
C SER A 271 3.04 2.25 -11.83
N LEU A 272 2.55 3.43 -12.20
CA LEU A 272 1.25 3.59 -12.84
C LEU A 272 1.39 3.48 -14.37
N HIS A 273 0.59 2.62 -14.98
CA HIS A 273 0.44 2.49 -16.42
C HIS A 273 -0.93 3.02 -16.82
N VAL A 274 -0.94 3.93 -17.77
CA VAL A 274 -2.13 4.61 -18.27
C VAL A 274 -2.39 4.19 -19.71
N LEU A 275 -3.64 3.92 -20.03
CA LEU A 275 -4.14 3.75 -21.40
C LEU A 275 -5.24 4.78 -21.60
N VAL A 276 -5.17 5.55 -22.67
CA VAL A 276 -6.14 6.60 -22.96
C VAL A 276 -6.36 6.73 -24.46
N HIS A 277 -7.60 6.96 -24.84
CA HIS A 277 -8.00 7.29 -26.21
C HIS A 277 -8.31 8.78 -26.27
N VAL A 278 -7.85 9.45 -27.33
CA VAL A 278 -8.14 10.86 -27.59
C VAL A 278 -8.62 11.03 -29.02
N GLU A 279 -9.63 11.86 -29.19
CA GLU A 279 -10.13 12.25 -30.50
C GLU A 279 -9.38 13.47 -31.00
N VAL A 280 -8.97 13.42 -32.26
CA VAL A 280 -8.23 14.47 -32.94
C VAL A 280 -8.82 14.69 -34.35
N ASP A 281 -8.55 15.86 -34.95
CA ASP A 281 -8.98 16.18 -36.31
C ASP A 281 -8.58 15.06 -37.31
N PRO A 282 -9.54 14.44 -38.00
CA PRO A 282 -9.29 13.34 -38.92
C PRO A 282 -8.39 13.73 -40.10
N ASP A 283 -8.31 15.00 -40.46
CA ASP A 283 -7.52 15.51 -41.56
C ASP A 283 -6.05 15.83 -41.15
N LEU A 284 -5.67 15.58 -39.90
CA LEU A 284 -4.28 15.78 -39.46
C LEU A 284 -3.32 14.85 -40.18
N PRO A 285 -2.23 15.38 -40.79
CA PRO A 285 -1.14 14.53 -41.23
C PRO A 285 -0.61 13.65 -40.13
N LEU A 286 -0.27 12.38 -40.41
CA LEU A 286 0.21 11.41 -39.41
C LEU A 286 1.31 11.96 -38.50
N ARG A 287 2.22 12.77 -39.02
CA ARG A 287 3.27 13.39 -38.25
C ARG A 287 2.71 14.38 -37.21
N ALA A 288 1.76 15.22 -37.61
CA ALA A 288 1.13 16.18 -36.70
C ALA A 288 0.31 15.48 -35.61
N ALA A 289 -0.42 14.42 -35.99
CA ALA A 289 -1.15 13.59 -35.03
C ALA A 289 -0.19 12.90 -34.03
N HIS A 290 0.94 12.38 -34.50
CA HIS A 290 1.98 11.80 -33.62
C HIS A 290 2.55 12.85 -32.66
N ASP A 291 2.92 14.04 -33.15
CA ASP A 291 3.47 15.12 -32.33
C ASP A 291 2.44 15.58 -31.29
N LEU A 292 1.16 15.62 -31.61
CA LEU A 292 0.07 15.89 -30.68
C LEU A 292 -0.04 14.80 -29.61
N GLY A 293 0.05 13.53 -30.03
CA GLY A 293 0.08 12.40 -29.08
C GLY A 293 1.23 12.47 -28.08
N GLU A 294 2.42 12.87 -28.52
CA GLU A 294 3.56 13.07 -27.61
C GLU A 294 3.33 14.25 -26.65
N GLN A 295 2.62 15.30 -27.05
CA GLN A 295 2.22 16.39 -26.15
C GLN A 295 1.22 15.90 -25.08
N VAL A 296 0.25 15.08 -25.46
CA VAL A 296 -0.70 14.46 -24.51
C VAL A 296 0.04 13.58 -23.52
N ARG A 297 0.94 12.71 -23.98
CA ARG A 297 1.77 11.87 -23.09
C ARG A 297 2.57 12.73 -22.10
N HIS A 298 3.20 13.79 -22.61
CA HIS A 298 3.97 14.72 -21.79
C HIS A 298 3.09 15.40 -20.73
N ALA A 299 1.90 15.85 -21.07
CA ALA A 299 0.94 16.44 -20.15
C ALA A 299 0.56 15.48 -19.01
N ILE A 300 0.27 14.22 -19.35
CA ILE A 300 -0.07 13.17 -18.38
C ILE A 300 1.12 12.89 -17.44
N PHE A 301 2.35 12.77 -17.98
CA PHE A 301 3.55 12.56 -17.15
C PHE A 301 3.79 13.71 -16.15
N HIS A 302 3.46 14.95 -16.54
CA HIS A 302 3.60 16.10 -15.66
C HIS A 302 2.49 16.20 -14.62
N ALA A 303 1.27 15.81 -14.98
CA ALA A 303 0.12 15.90 -14.09
C ALA A 303 0.14 14.80 -12.99
N LEU A 304 0.61 13.59 -13.34
CA LEU A 304 0.54 12.42 -12.46
C LEU A 304 1.92 11.87 -12.12
N PRO A 305 2.42 12.17 -10.91
CA PRO A 305 3.65 11.57 -10.41
C PRO A 305 3.50 10.03 -10.29
N GLY A 306 4.50 9.28 -10.76
CA GLY A 306 4.52 7.82 -10.69
C GLY A 306 4.00 7.11 -11.93
N VAL A 307 3.54 7.84 -12.95
CA VAL A 307 3.26 7.26 -14.28
C VAL A 307 4.59 6.81 -14.90
N ALA A 308 4.67 5.54 -15.29
CA ALA A 308 5.84 4.95 -15.96
C ALA A 308 5.60 4.72 -17.45
N ALA A 309 4.35 4.54 -17.86
CA ALA A 309 3.97 4.32 -19.25
C ALA A 309 2.60 4.94 -19.53
N VAL A 310 2.48 5.52 -20.73
CA VAL A 310 1.21 6.01 -21.29
C VAL A 310 1.06 5.40 -22.66
N ASP A 311 0.07 4.52 -22.80
CA ASP A 311 -0.35 3.96 -24.07
C ASP A 311 -1.49 4.83 -24.60
N LEU A 312 -1.23 5.55 -25.68
CA LEU A 312 -2.15 6.49 -26.30
C LEU A 312 -2.68 5.96 -27.60
N HIS A 313 -4.01 5.96 -27.76
CA HIS A 313 -4.68 5.73 -29.02
C HIS A 313 -5.28 7.04 -29.54
N LEU A 314 -5.05 7.32 -30.83
CA LEU A 314 -5.62 8.48 -31.50
C LEU A 314 -6.78 8.01 -32.35
N ASP A 315 -7.97 8.57 -32.09
CA ASP A 315 -9.19 8.31 -32.84
C ASP A 315 -9.57 9.54 -33.66
N PRO A 316 -10.13 9.37 -34.88
CA PRO A 316 -10.61 10.50 -35.67
C PRO A 316 -11.90 11.06 -35.06
N ALA A 317 -11.93 12.37 -34.81
CA ALA A 317 -13.10 13.04 -34.27
C ALA A 317 -14.28 13.03 -35.24
N GLY A 318 -15.50 12.96 -34.69
CA GLY A 318 -16.72 13.00 -35.49
C GLY A 318 -17.06 11.73 -36.25
N VAL A 319 -16.27 10.65 -36.09
CA VAL A 319 -16.55 9.32 -36.66
C VAL A 319 -17.16 8.45 -35.59
N ASP A 320 -18.26 7.76 -35.91
CA ASP A 320 -18.88 6.83 -34.94
C ASP A 320 -17.87 5.73 -34.56
N GLU A 321 -17.79 5.41 -33.25
CA GLU A 321 -16.91 4.37 -32.71
C GLU A 321 -17.11 3.02 -33.44
N HIS A 322 -18.35 2.72 -33.86
CA HIS A 322 -18.69 1.55 -34.65
C HIS A 322 -18.09 1.58 -36.07
N GLU A 323 -17.99 2.75 -36.64
CA GLU A 323 -17.44 2.94 -38.01
C GLU A 323 -15.92 2.87 -38.01
N SER A 324 -15.28 3.52 -36.99
CA SER A 324 -13.81 3.52 -36.80
C SER A 324 -13.27 2.11 -36.55
N HIS A 325 -14.02 1.27 -35.83
CA HIS A 325 -13.61 -0.06 -35.42
C HIS A 325 -14.38 -1.20 -36.11
N GLY A 326 -15.07 -0.91 -37.21
CA GLY A 326 -15.93 -1.86 -37.94
C GLY A 326 -15.28 -3.20 -38.25
N HIS A 327 -13.98 -3.20 -38.53
CA HIS A 327 -13.22 -4.43 -38.84
C HIS A 327 -13.10 -5.39 -37.65
N THR A 328 -13.23 -4.90 -36.39
CA THR A 328 -13.04 -5.70 -35.17
C THR A 328 -14.33 -5.92 -34.38
N LEU A 329 -15.44 -5.28 -34.75
CA LEU A 329 -16.72 -5.36 -34.00
C LEU A 329 -17.22 -6.81 -33.85
N HIS A 330 -17.06 -7.65 -34.88
CA HIS A 330 -17.50 -9.06 -34.82
C HIS A 330 -16.74 -9.91 -33.77
N HIS A 331 -15.62 -9.42 -33.24
CA HIS A 331 -14.91 -10.04 -32.11
C HIS A 331 -15.44 -9.58 -30.75
N ARG A 332 -16.02 -8.37 -30.65
CA ARG A 332 -16.59 -7.83 -29.38
C ARG A 332 -17.87 -8.59 -28.99
N ASP A 333 -18.70 -8.98 -29.94
CA ASP A 333 -19.97 -9.70 -29.69
C ASP A 333 -19.79 -11.14 -29.18
N GLN A 334 -18.61 -11.73 -29.32
CA GLN A 334 -18.30 -13.07 -28.83
C GLN A 334 -17.85 -13.12 -27.38
N GLY A 335 -17.52 -11.99 -26.74
CA GLY A 335 -17.05 -11.91 -25.35
C GLY A 335 -18.14 -11.68 -24.30
N SER A 336 -19.40 -11.53 -24.71
CA SER A 336 -20.54 -11.23 -23.83
C SER A 336 -21.48 -12.44 -23.58
N ARG A 337 -20.97 -13.67 -23.72
CA ARG A 337 -21.72 -14.89 -23.38
C ARG A 337 -21.11 -15.63 -22.21
#